data_b139056ac9c203d4b5a786ea7008f6ad
#
_entry.id   b139056ac9c203d4b5a786ea7008f6ad
#
_cell.length_a   1.000
_cell.length_b   1.000
_cell.length_c   1.000
_cell.angle_alpha   90.00
_cell.angle_beta   90.00
_cell.angle_gamma   90.00
#
_symmetry.space_group_name_H-M   'P 1'
#
loop_
_entity.id
_entity.type
_entity.pdbx_description
1 polymer ?
#
loop_
_entity_poly.entity_id
_entity_poly.type
_entity_poly.pdbx_seq_one_letter_code
_entity_poly.pdbx_strand_id
1 'polypeptide(L)'
;MATTLANLGSPAPIGNLLIVDGLNVAFRWKHQGITDFKYDYIRTIESLAKSYKAGTIIVCADGGSSYRKEIFPEYKANRKERYADQTAQEEKEFEMFMAEFQNTLTLIKEKYPVFHFRGVEADDIAAYITKNISYDECWLVSSDKDWDLLINDKVSRFSTVTRKETTVHNWDEHYDFEIEDFISFKCLTGDKGDNVPGVPGVGPKRAVQLMEQYGTVFDIYDACPLEGKYKYIQSVNENAEQLLQNVELMDLLTYCEDAIGEDNGKVIDRTLGRILNDRD
;
A
#
# COMPACT_ATOMS: atom_id res chain seq x y z
N MET A 1 -36.34 -16.75 -5.08
CA MET A 1 -35.13 -15.92 -4.93
C MET A 1 -35.28 -15.19 -3.60
N ALA A 2 -34.59 -15.64 -2.57
CA ALA A 2 -34.64 -15.02 -1.23
C ALA A 2 -33.62 -13.89 -1.21
N THR A 3 -34.09 -12.66 -1.28
CA THR A 3 -33.28 -11.47 -1.03
C THR A 3 -32.93 -11.47 0.46
N THR A 4 -31.70 -11.76 0.77
CA THR A 4 -31.21 -11.79 2.15
C THR A 4 -31.33 -10.38 2.74
N LEU A 5 -31.98 -10.25 3.87
CA LEU A 5 -32.17 -8.99 4.65
C LEU A 5 -30.86 -8.27 5.04
N ALA A 6 -29.70 -8.90 4.82
CA ALA A 6 -28.37 -8.34 5.08
C ALA A 6 -27.96 -7.19 4.14
N ASN A 7 -28.65 -7.00 3.00
CA ASN A 7 -28.33 -5.93 2.05
C ASN A 7 -29.21 -4.67 2.17
N LEU A 8 -30.06 -4.61 3.18
CA LEU A 8 -30.87 -3.43 3.46
C LEU A 8 -30.07 -2.44 4.30
N GLY A 9 -29.28 -1.60 3.63
CA GLY A 9 -28.53 -0.50 4.27
C GLY A 9 -27.08 -0.32 3.78
N SER A 10 -26.54 -1.23 2.97
CA SER A 10 -25.24 -0.99 2.34
C SER A 10 -25.37 0.09 1.26
N PRO A 11 -24.47 1.09 1.22
CA PRO A 11 -24.47 2.08 0.16
C PRO A 11 -24.31 1.40 -1.20
N ALA A 12 -24.92 1.98 -2.24
CA ALA A 12 -24.73 1.50 -3.59
C ALA A 12 -23.24 1.58 -3.99
N PRO A 13 -22.71 0.61 -4.76
CA PRO A 13 -21.30 0.65 -5.15
C PRO A 13 -21.00 1.85 -6.05
N ILE A 14 -19.82 2.45 -5.89
CA ILE A 14 -19.35 3.60 -6.69
C ILE A 14 -19.05 3.21 -8.16
N GLY A 15 -19.16 1.94 -8.48
CA GLY A 15 -18.67 1.37 -9.74
C GLY A 15 -17.19 1.03 -9.65
N ASN A 16 -16.50 0.98 -10.79
CA ASN A 16 -15.09 0.67 -10.81
C ASN A 16 -14.25 1.87 -10.33
N LEU A 17 -13.27 1.60 -9.47
CA LEU A 17 -12.34 2.57 -8.92
C LEU A 17 -10.96 2.47 -9.59
N LEU A 18 -10.29 3.62 -9.72
CA LEU A 18 -8.85 3.71 -9.92
C LEU A 18 -8.25 4.45 -8.72
N ILE A 19 -7.48 3.77 -7.89
CA ILE A 19 -6.76 4.37 -6.77
C ILE A 19 -5.30 4.52 -7.18
N VAL A 20 -4.80 5.75 -7.13
CA VAL A 20 -3.47 6.12 -7.62
C VAL A 20 -2.57 6.46 -6.45
N ASP A 21 -1.45 5.79 -6.36
CA ASP A 21 -0.33 6.17 -5.51
C ASP A 21 0.34 7.42 -6.10
N GLY A 22 0.00 8.56 -5.51
CA GLY A 22 0.29 9.86 -6.10
C GLY A 22 1.78 10.09 -6.34
N LEU A 23 2.58 9.89 -5.30
CA LEU A 23 4.01 10.16 -5.37
C LEU A 23 4.76 9.09 -6.17
N ASN A 24 4.41 7.81 -6.00
CA ASN A 24 5.02 6.70 -6.73
C ASN A 24 4.87 6.89 -8.25
N VAL A 25 3.67 7.25 -8.70
CA VAL A 25 3.41 7.53 -10.13
C VAL A 25 4.19 8.75 -10.61
N ALA A 26 4.32 9.82 -9.80
CA ALA A 26 5.07 11.03 -10.14
C ALA A 26 6.57 10.76 -10.35
N PHE A 27 7.16 9.82 -9.60
CA PHE A 27 8.57 9.44 -9.76
C PHE A 27 8.94 8.99 -11.17
N ARG A 28 7.98 8.52 -11.96
CA ARG A 28 8.19 8.20 -13.37
C ARG A 28 8.79 9.37 -14.15
N TRP A 29 8.28 10.58 -13.96
CA TRP A 29 8.79 11.79 -14.65
C TRP A 29 10.10 12.26 -14.06
N LYS A 30 10.27 12.17 -12.74
CA LYS A 30 11.55 12.44 -12.08
C LYS A 30 12.68 11.60 -12.67
N HIS A 31 12.48 10.30 -12.84
CA HIS A 31 13.48 9.40 -13.43
C HIS A 31 13.77 9.69 -14.90
N GLN A 32 12.89 10.39 -15.59
CA GLN A 32 13.10 10.84 -16.98
C GLN A 32 13.67 12.26 -17.06
N GLY A 33 13.93 12.92 -15.92
CA GLY A 33 14.40 14.30 -15.88
C GLY A 33 13.36 15.34 -16.30
N ILE A 34 12.07 14.99 -16.29
CA ILE A 34 10.97 15.88 -16.69
C ILE A 34 10.49 16.65 -15.46
N THR A 35 10.53 17.96 -15.53
CA THR A 35 10.20 18.87 -14.41
C THR A 35 8.81 19.50 -14.48
N ASP A 36 8.16 19.53 -15.65
CA ASP A 36 6.77 20.00 -15.83
C ASP A 36 5.94 18.80 -16.31
N PHE A 37 5.25 18.14 -15.39
CA PHE A 37 4.53 16.89 -15.68
C PHE A 37 3.05 16.89 -15.30
N LYS A 38 2.52 17.94 -14.69
CA LYS A 38 1.14 17.98 -14.17
C LYS A 38 0.06 17.58 -15.17
N TYR A 39 0.16 18.05 -16.41
CA TYR A 39 -0.83 17.70 -17.44
C TYR A 39 -0.62 16.27 -17.97
N ASP A 40 0.63 15.83 -18.10
CA ASP A 40 0.95 14.45 -18.51
C ASP A 40 0.55 13.44 -17.45
N TYR A 41 0.69 13.82 -16.18
CA TYR A 41 0.22 13.04 -15.05
C TYR A 41 -1.30 12.82 -15.15
N ILE A 42 -2.07 13.90 -15.27
CA ILE A 42 -3.53 13.83 -15.36
C ILE A 42 -3.95 13.00 -16.57
N ARG A 43 -3.39 13.24 -17.75
CA ARG A 43 -3.67 12.43 -18.94
C ARG A 43 -3.35 10.94 -18.73
N THR A 44 -2.30 10.63 -18.00
CA THR A 44 -1.90 9.25 -17.70
C THR A 44 -2.94 8.55 -16.82
N ILE A 45 -3.35 9.15 -15.71
CA ILE A 45 -4.35 8.54 -14.83
C ILE A 45 -5.72 8.44 -15.49
N GLU A 46 -6.12 9.43 -16.32
CA GLU A 46 -7.36 9.38 -17.09
C GLU A 46 -7.33 8.28 -18.16
N SER A 47 -6.19 8.08 -18.81
CA SER A 47 -6.01 7.00 -19.79
C SER A 47 -6.09 5.63 -19.11
N LEU A 48 -5.51 5.47 -17.93
CA LEU A 48 -5.61 4.25 -17.13
C LEU A 48 -7.05 4.01 -16.69
N ALA A 49 -7.72 5.04 -16.17
CA ALA A 49 -9.13 4.95 -15.78
C ALA A 49 -10.01 4.48 -16.95
N LYS A 50 -9.79 5.00 -18.16
CA LYS A 50 -10.49 4.55 -19.36
C LYS A 50 -10.18 3.09 -19.68
N SER A 51 -8.93 2.67 -19.57
CA SER A 51 -8.51 1.28 -19.86
C SER A 51 -9.17 0.29 -18.92
N TYR A 52 -9.26 0.63 -17.63
CA TYR A 52 -9.87 -0.20 -16.59
C TYR A 52 -11.36 0.10 -16.34
N LYS A 53 -11.98 0.92 -17.19
CA LYS A 53 -13.40 1.32 -17.08
C LYS A 53 -13.74 1.88 -15.69
N ALA A 54 -12.78 2.54 -15.06
CA ALA A 54 -12.98 3.14 -13.76
C ALA A 54 -13.76 4.45 -13.90
N GLY A 55 -14.92 4.49 -13.28
CA GLY A 55 -15.77 5.68 -13.25
C GLY A 55 -15.31 6.74 -12.23
N THR A 56 -14.48 6.33 -11.27
CA THR A 56 -13.96 7.21 -10.21
C THR A 56 -12.45 7.05 -10.12
N ILE A 57 -11.73 8.19 -10.16
CA ILE A 57 -10.28 8.27 -9.92
C ILE A 57 -10.08 8.86 -8.53
N ILE A 58 -9.25 8.23 -7.72
CA ILE A 58 -8.85 8.69 -6.39
C ILE A 58 -7.33 8.75 -6.36
N VAL A 59 -6.76 9.83 -5.83
CA VAL A 59 -5.30 9.94 -5.65
C VAL A 59 -5.00 9.97 -4.16
N CYS A 60 -4.14 9.04 -3.72
CA CYS A 60 -3.62 8.96 -2.37
C CYS A 60 -2.21 9.55 -2.34
N ALA A 61 -1.93 10.46 -1.43
CA ALA A 61 -0.63 11.10 -1.30
C ALA A 61 -0.07 10.95 0.13
N ASP A 62 1.25 10.69 0.21
CA ASP A 62 1.93 10.52 1.49
C ASP A 62 1.98 11.82 2.31
N GLY A 63 1.58 11.73 3.58
CA GLY A 63 1.70 12.79 4.57
C GLY A 63 2.60 12.45 5.75
N GLY A 64 3.29 11.30 5.67
CA GLY A 64 4.18 10.78 6.72
C GLY A 64 3.64 9.51 7.36
N SER A 65 4.33 9.01 8.38
CA SER A 65 4.07 7.72 9.02
C SER A 65 4.03 7.87 10.54
N SER A 66 3.08 8.62 11.09
CA SER A 66 3.03 8.87 12.53
C SER A 66 2.77 7.58 13.31
N TYR A 67 1.76 6.81 12.89
CA TYR A 67 1.37 5.55 13.52
C TYR A 67 2.56 4.58 13.65
N ARG A 68 3.22 4.24 12.53
CA ARG A 68 4.34 3.29 12.54
C ARG A 68 5.56 3.78 13.31
N LYS A 69 5.80 5.10 13.36
CA LYS A 69 6.90 5.67 14.15
C LYS A 69 6.64 5.69 15.65
N GLU A 70 5.38 5.67 16.08
CA GLU A 70 5.04 5.48 17.50
C GLU A 70 5.35 4.05 17.94
N ILE A 71 5.09 3.05 17.09
CA ILE A 71 5.38 1.63 17.34
C ILE A 71 6.88 1.35 17.23
N PHE A 72 7.51 1.88 16.17
CA PHE A 72 8.92 1.64 15.84
C PHE A 72 9.58 2.94 15.36
N PRO A 73 10.28 3.67 16.26
CA PRO A 73 10.89 4.97 15.95
C PRO A 73 11.88 4.96 14.78
N GLU A 74 12.53 3.82 14.52
CA GLU A 74 13.46 3.62 13.41
C GLU A 74 12.75 3.38 12.06
N TYR A 75 11.43 3.29 12.02
CA TYR A 75 10.66 3.15 10.79
C TYR A 75 11.02 4.25 9.78
N LYS A 76 11.48 3.84 8.60
CA LYS A 76 11.97 4.73 7.52
C LYS A 76 13.15 5.65 7.91
N ALA A 77 13.87 5.37 9.01
CA ALA A 77 15.00 6.20 9.46
C ALA A 77 16.16 6.18 8.44
N ASN A 78 16.39 5.06 7.75
CA ASN A 78 17.37 4.91 6.69
C ASN A 78 17.20 5.90 5.52
N ARG A 79 16.00 6.47 5.35
CA ARG A 79 15.74 7.51 4.34
C ARG A 79 16.45 8.82 4.67
N LYS A 80 16.59 9.16 5.97
CA LYS A 80 17.32 10.37 6.41
C LYS A 80 18.81 10.29 6.05
N GLU A 81 19.42 9.12 6.21
CA GLU A 81 20.82 8.90 5.84
C GLU A 81 21.02 9.08 4.33
N ARG A 82 20.15 8.51 3.51
CA ARG A 82 20.16 8.69 2.05
C ARG A 82 19.99 10.16 1.62
N TYR A 83 19.19 10.94 2.34
CA TYR A 83 19.04 12.37 2.05
C TYR A 83 20.27 13.18 2.50
N ALA A 84 20.92 12.78 3.58
CA ALA A 84 22.15 13.45 4.04
C ALA A 84 23.34 13.27 3.09
N ASP A 85 23.34 12.19 2.30
CA ASP A 85 24.38 11.91 1.30
C ASP A 85 24.14 12.59 -0.06
N GLN A 86 23.02 13.32 -0.22
CA GLN A 86 22.71 14.02 -1.47
C GLN A 86 23.59 15.23 -1.67
N THR A 87 23.94 15.48 -2.92
CA THR A 87 24.59 16.73 -3.33
C THR A 87 23.58 17.88 -3.30
N ALA A 88 24.06 19.11 -3.17
CA ALA A 88 23.20 20.31 -3.21
C ALA A 88 22.39 20.42 -4.53
N GLN A 89 22.91 19.85 -5.63
CA GLN A 89 22.20 19.80 -6.91
C GLN A 89 21.02 18.81 -6.85
N GLU A 90 21.24 17.61 -6.32
CA GLU A 90 20.20 16.58 -6.16
C GLU A 90 19.11 17.03 -5.19
N GLU A 91 19.47 17.71 -4.11
CA GLU A 91 18.52 18.30 -3.17
C GLU A 91 17.63 19.32 -3.86
N LYS A 92 18.20 20.25 -4.61
CA LYS A 92 17.46 21.25 -5.38
C LYS A 92 16.53 20.62 -6.43
N GLU A 93 17.01 19.61 -7.14
CA GLU A 93 16.19 18.88 -8.13
C GLU A 93 15.02 18.16 -7.46
N PHE A 94 15.25 17.61 -6.28
CA PHE A 94 14.19 16.98 -5.49
C PHE A 94 13.15 18.00 -4.96
N GLU A 95 13.60 19.16 -4.49
CA GLU A 95 12.71 20.25 -4.08
C GLU A 95 11.84 20.73 -5.26
N MET A 96 12.42 20.92 -6.43
CA MET A 96 11.69 21.31 -7.64
C MET A 96 10.66 20.24 -8.05
N PHE A 97 11.04 18.97 -7.99
CA PHE A 97 10.13 17.86 -8.24
C PHE A 97 8.96 17.83 -7.25
N MET A 98 9.23 18.01 -5.96
CA MET A 98 8.18 18.03 -4.94
C MET A 98 7.24 19.24 -5.10
N ALA A 99 7.79 20.41 -5.48
CA ALA A 99 6.97 21.59 -5.78
C ALA A 99 6.02 21.33 -6.97
N GLU A 100 6.53 20.73 -8.06
CA GLU A 100 5.69 20.39 -9.21
C GLU A 100 4.66 19.28 -8.86
N PHE A 101 5.02 18.34 -8.00
CA PHE A 101 4.08 17.35 -7.51
C PHE A 101 2.94 18.00 -6.70
N GLN A 102 3.22 18.97 -5.84
CA GLN A 102 2.19 19.72 -5.12
C GLN A 102 1.29 20.52 -6.06
N ASN A 103 1.86 21.15 -7.10
CA ASN A 103 1.09 21.81 -8.17
C ASN A 103 0.17 20.80 -8.89
N THR A 104 0.69 19.61 -9.16
CA THR A 104 -0.04 18.50 -9.78
C THR A 104 -1.23 18.08 -8.91
N LEU A 105 -1.02 17.86 -7.61
CA LEU A 105 -2.09 17.51 -6.68
C LEU A 105 -3.16 18.62 -6.61
N THR A 106 -2.74 19.88 -6.63
CA THR A 106 -3.67 21.03 -6.61
C THR A 106 -4.56 21.01 -7.85
N LEU A 107 -3.99 20.77 -9.03
CA LEU A 107 -4.75 20.70 -10.28
C LEU A 107 -5.68 19.46 -10.32
N ILE A 108 -5.23 18.33 -9.80
CA ILE A 108 -6.04 17.09 -9.71
C ILE A 108 -7.26 17.31 -8.82
N LYS A 109 -7.11 18.02 -7.69
CA LYS A 109 -8.20 18.31 -6.75
C LYS A 109 -9.38 19.07 -7.37
N GLU A 110 -9.18 19.78 -8.45
CA GLU A 110 -10.26 20.46 -9.17
C GLU A 110 -11.25 19.47 -9.82
N LYS A 111 -10.82 18.23 -10.06
CA LYS A 111 -11.58 17.25 -10.83
C LYS A 111 -11.80 15.91 -10.10
N TYR A 112 -10.86 15.51 -9.26
CA TYR A 112 -10.84 14.20 -8.60
C TYR A 112 -10.57 14.30 -7.11
N PRO A 113 -11.08 13.38 -6.28
CA PRO A 113 -10.70 13.25 -4.88
C PRO A 113 -9.19 13.03 -4.74
N VAL A 114 -8.56 13.85 -3.89
CA VAL A 114 -7.17 13.67 -3.47
C VAL A 114 -7.13 13.62 -1.95
N PHE A 115 -6.69 12.50 -1.41
CA PHE A 115 -6.51 12.34 0.02
C PHE A 115 -5.03 12.48 0.38
N HIS A 116 -4.74 13.43 1.24
CA HIS A 116 -3.42 13.73 1.75
C HIS A 116 -3.58 14.20 3.20
N PHE A 117 -3.26 13.35 4.15
CA PHE A 117 -3.41 13.63 5.58
C PHE A 117 -2.05 13.66 6.25
N ARG A 118 -1.84 14.63 7.14
CA ARG A 118 -0.58 14.74 7.88
C ARG A 118 -0.36 13.51 8.74
N GLY A 119 0.80 12.87 8.61
CA GLY A 119 1.18 11.70 9.38
C GLY A 119 0.58 10.39 8.91
N VAL A 120 -0.10 10.36 7.75
CA VAL A 120 -0.73 9.17 7.17
C VAL A 120 -0.06 8.85 5.83
N GLU A 121 0.18 7.59 5.57
CA GLU A 121 0.76 7.10 4.31
C GLU A 121 -0.31 6.88 3.25
N ALA A 122 0.08 6.98 1.98
CA ALA A 122 -0.81 6.71 0.85
C ALA A 122 -1.34 5.27 0.87
N ASP A 123 -0.52 4.34 1.35
CA ASP A 123 -0.82 2.91 1.47
C ASP A 123 -2.00 2.67 2.43
N ASP A 124 -2.00 3.35 3.59
CA ASP A 124 -3.09 3.25 4.57
C ASP A 124 -4.39 3.82 4.03
N ILE A 125 -4.31 4.93 3.27
CA ILE A 125 -5.49 5.53 2.63
C ILE A 125 -6.08 4.57 1.59
N ALA A 126 -5.23 3.96 0.76
CA ALA A 126 -5.67 2.97 -0.23
C ALA A 126 -6.28 1.74 0.45
N ALA A 127 -5.66 1.22 1.51
CA ALA A 127 -6.16 0.10 2.30
C ALA A 127 -7.53 0.41 2.93
N TYR A 128 -7.68 1.60 3.53
CA TYR A 128 -8.96 2.03 4.10
C TYR A 128 -10.08 2.06 3.05
N ILE A 129 -9.79 2.63 1.88
CA ILE A 129 -10.78 2.73 0.80
C ILE A 129 -11.16 1.33 0.31
N THR A 130 -10.18 0.47 0.06
CA THR A 130 -10.46 -0.89 -0.43
C THR A 130 -11.21 -1.75 0.59
N LYS A 131 -11.04 -1.49 1.89
CA LYS A 131 -11.70 -2.21 2.98
C LYS A 131 -13.14 -1.71 3.25
N ASN A 132 -13.34 -0.37 3.24
CA ASN A 132 -14.54 0.24 3.84
C ASN A 132 -15.52 0.81 2.79
N ILE A 133 -15.09 1.02 1.54
CA ILE A 133 -15.95 1.59 0.50
C ILE A 133 -16.49 0.49 -0.41
N SER A 134 -17.77 0.57 -0.77
CA SER A 134 -18.38 -0.38 -1.70
C SER A 134 -18.07 0.02 -3.15
N TYR A 135 -17.55 -0.91 -3.94
CA TYR A 135 -17.23 -0.77 -5.36
C TYR A 135 -17.44 -2.10 -6.10
N ASP A 136 -17.46 -2.05 -7.43
CA ASP A 136 -17.55 -3.26 -8.26
C ASP A 136 -16.17 -3.89 -8.43
N GLU A 137 -15.21 -3.13 -8.97
CA GLU A 137 -13.80 -3.50 -9.13
C GLU A 137 -12.91 -2.29 -8.76
N CYS A 138 -11.71 -2.57 -8.30
CA CYS A 138 -10.71 -1.56 -7.96
C CYS A 138 -9.37 -1.86 -8.60
N TRP A 139 -8.82 -0.90 -9.31
CA TRP A 139 -7.47 -0.94 -9.84
C TRP A 139 -6.57 0.01 -9.06
N LEU A 140 -5.54 -0.56 -8.47
CA LEU A 140 -4.48 0.16 -7.77
C LEU A 140 -3.37 0.51 -8.77
N VAL A 141 -2.96 1.76 -8.82
CA VAL A 141 -1.85 2.21 -9.68
C VAL A 141 -0.67 2.56 -8.81
N SER A 142 0.18 1.59 -8.55
CA SER A 142 1.43 1.74 -7.80
C SER A 142 2.45 0.71 -8.28
N SER A 143 3.73 1.09 -8.28
CA SER A 143 4.85 0.17 -8.49
C SER A 143 5.40 -0.39 -7.18
N ASP A 144 4.86 0.06 -6.06
CA ASP A 144 5.14 -0.48 -4.73
C ASP A 144 4.43 -1.83 -4.56
N LYS A 145 5.22 -2.85 -4.17
CA LYS A 145 4.69 -4.20 -3.96
C LYS A 145 3.90 -4.33 -2.65
N ASP A 146 4.01 -3.38 -1.75
CA ASP A 146 3.23 -3.39 -0.52
C ASP A 146 1.73 -3.26 -0.78
N TRP A 147 1.38 -2.63 -1.91
CA TRP A 147 0.01 -2.57 -2.38
C TRP A 147 -0.53 -3.94 -2.83
N ASP A 148 0.32 -4.96 -3.01
CA ASP A 148 -0.13 -6.34 -3.29
C ASP A 148 -0.84 -6.98 -2.08
N LEU A 149 -0.64 -6.46 -0.85
CA LEU A 149 -1.42 -6.82 0.34
C LEU A 149 -2.93 -6.53 0.19
N LEU A 150 -3.30 -5.64 -0.70
CA LEU A 150 -4.69 -5.22 -0.93
C LEU A 150 -5.40 -6.05 -2.01
N ILE A 151 -4.67 -6.90 -2.75
CA ILE A 151 -5.21 -7.68 -3.87
C ILE A 151 -6.18 -8.75 -3.36
N ASN A 152 -7.33 -8.83 -4.03
CA ASN A 152 -8.36 -9.83 -3.81
C ASN A 152 -9.21 -9.98 -5.07
N ASP A 153 -10.32 -10.72 -5.01
CA ASP A 153 -11.21 -10.96 -6.16
C ASP A 153 -11.73 -9.69 -6.86
N LYS A 154 -11.69 -8.54 -6.18
CA LYS A 154 -12.15 -7.25 -6.70
C LYS A 154 -11.05 -6.23 -6.88
N VAL A 155 -9.90 -6.44 -6.27
CA VAL A 155 -8.78 -5.48 -6.23
C VAL A 155 -7.60 -6.06 -7.00
N SER A 156 -7.11 -5.30 -7.97
CA SER A 156 -5.94 -5.64 -8.78
C SER A 156 -4.97 -4.46 -8.82
N ARG A 157 -3.69 -4.71 -9.05
CA ARG A 157 -2.67 -3.66 -9.14
C ARG A 157 -2.04 -3.60 -10.53
N PHE A 158 -1.78 -2.38 -11.00
CA PHE A 158 -0.97 -2.08 -12.18
C PHE A 158 0.29 -1.32 -11.79
N SER A 159 1.45 -1.83 -12.19
CA SER A 159 2.74 -1.15 -12.00
C SER A 159 3.09 -0.31 -13.23
N THR A 160 3.27 0.99 -13.02
CA THR A 160 3.67 1.93 -14.08
C THR A 160 5.12 1.72 -14.54
N VAL A 161 5.97 1.11 -13.72
CA VAL A 161 7.38 0.82 -14.00
C VAL A 161 7.52 -0.43 -14.85
N THR A 162 6.96 -1.56 -14.39
CA THR A 162 7.06 -2.83 -15.11
C THR A 162 6.02 -2.98 -16.22
N ARG A 163 4.96 -2.17 -16.19
CA ARG A 163 3.77 -2.24 -17.04
C ARG A 163 3.06 -3.60 -16.96
N LYS A 164 3.14 -4.22 -15.80
CA LYS A 164 2.50 -5.50 -15.50
C LYS A 164 1.35 -5.29 -14.51
N GLU A 165 0.38 -6.16 -14.63
CA GLU A 165 -0.74 -6.29 -13.70
C GLU A 165 -0.42 -7.40 -12.71
N THR A 166 -0.86 -7.25 -11.47
CA THR A 166 -0.90 -8.29 -10.45
C THR A 166 -2.34 -8.45 -9.98
N THR A 167 -2.87 -9.65 -10.10
CA THR A 167 -4.25 -10.01 -9.81
C THR A 167 -4.27 -11.35 -9.10
N VAL A 168 -5.38 -11.76 -8.50
CA VAL A 168 -5.53 -13.12 -7.95
C VAL A 168 -5.31 -14.21 -9.01
N HIS A 169 -5.59 -13.94 -10.30
CA HIS A 169 -5.52 -14.93 -11.38
C HIS A 169 -4.11 -15.16 -11.93
N ASN A 170 -3.18 -14.27 -11.66
CA ASN A 170 -1.78 -14.40 -12.09
C ASN A 170 -0.80 -14.20 -10.93
N TRP A 171 -1.27 -14.44 -9.70
CA TRP A 171 -0.47 -14.30 -8.48
C TRP A 171 0.77 -15.19 -8.50
N ASP A 172 0.65 -16.41 -8.98
CA ASP A 172 1.71 -17.42 -9.14
C ASP A 172 2.80 -17.01 -10.13
N GLU A 173 2.54 -16.04 -11.04
CA GLU A 173 3.59 -15.45 -11.88
C GLU A 173 4.50 -14.47 -11.12
N HIS A 174 4.08 -14.03 -9.94
CA HIS A 174 4.75 -13.01 -9.14
C HIS A 174 5.35 -13.54 -7.83
N TYR A 175 4.72 -14.58 -7.24
CA TYR A 175 5.04 -15.10 -5.90
C TYR A 175 4.97 -16.62 -5.85
N ASP A 176 5.87 -17.21 -5.05
CA ASP A 176 5.97 -18.68 -4.83
C ASP A 176 5.15 -19.12 -3.60
N PHE A 177 4.12 -18.38 -3.20
CA PHE A 177 3.24 -18.64 -2.05
C PHE A 177 1.84 -18.06 -2.30
N GLU A 178 0.87 -18.49 -1.50
CA GLU A 178 -0.52 -18.03 -1.64
C GLU A 178 -0.69 -16.58 -1.21
N ILE A 179 -1.74 -15.92 -1.72
CA ILE A 179 -1.96 -14.49 -1.48
C ILE A 179 -2.16 -14.16 -0.01
N GLU A 180 -2.80 -15.06 0.73
CA GLU A 180 -3.07 -14.94 2.17
C GLU A 180 -1.78 -14.97 3.00
N ASP A 181 -0.72 -15.58 2.46
CA ASP A 181 0.58 -15.72 3.12
C ASP A 181 1.48 -14.49 2.95
N PHE A 182 1.09 -13.51 2.13
CA PHE A 182 1.96 -12.40 1.79
C PHE A 182 2.40 -11.59 3.02
N ILE A 183 1.49 -11.34 3.98
CA ILE A 183 1.88 -10.64 5.22
C ILE A 183 2.84 -11.48 6.06
N SER A 184 2.63 -12.80 6.16
CA SER A 184 3.53 -13.71 6.88
C SER A 184 4.92 -13.72 6.25
N PHE A 185 4.98 -13.77 4.92
CA PHE A 185 6.23 -13.67 4.17
C PHE A 185 6.97 -12.36 4.47
N LYS A 186 6.27 -11.22 4.45
CA LYS A 186 6.86 -9.91 4.77
C LYS A 186 7.35 -9.85 6.21
N CYS A 187 6.61 -10.36 7.17
CA CYS A 187 7.03 -10.37 8.58
C CYS A 187 8.31 -11.16 8.81
N LEU A 188 8.46 -12.30 8.12
CA LEU A 188 9.65 -13.13 8.19
C LEU A 188 10.86 -12.52 7.49
N THR A 189 10.68 -11.92 6.32
CA THR A 189 11.77 -11.37 5.50
C THR A 189 12.12 -9.92 5.85
N GLY A 190 11.19 -9.19 6.47
CA GLY A 190 11.29 -7.75 6.74
C GLY A 190 11.16 -6.89 5.48
N ASP A 191 11.28 -5.59 5.69
CA ASP A 191 11.29 -4.57 4.64
C ASP A 191 12.47 -3.61 4.79
N LYS A 192 13.47 -3.75 3.91
CA LYS A 192 14.66 -2.89 3.94
C LYS A 192 14.37 -1.45 3.49
N GLY A 193 13.36 -1.27 2.64
CA GLY A 193 12.95 0.06 2.17
C GLY A 193 12.40 0.92 3.31
N ASP A 194 11.68 0.27 4.21
CA ASP A 194 11.04 0.90 5.37
C ASP A 194 11.80 0.69 6.68
N ASN A 195 12.99 0.12 6.59
CA ASN A 195 13.84 -0.18 7.76
C ASN A 195 13.18 -1.12 8.78
N VAL A 196 12.29 -2.01 8.31
CA VAL A 196 11.67 -3.04 9.15
C VAL A 196 12.54 -4.29 9.09
N PRO A 197 13.12 -4.74 10.21
CA PRO A 197 13.99 -5.90 10.21
C PRO A 197 13.20 -7.20 10.04
N GLY A 198 13.67 -8.09 9.18
CA GLY A 198 13.22 -9.48 9.15
C GLY A 198 13.99 -10.34 10.14
N VAL A 199 13.62 -11.62 10.21
CA VAL A 199 14.32 -12.58 11.07
C VAL A 199 15.73 -12.88 10.52
N PRO A 200 16.79 -12.71 11.30
CA PRO A 200 18.16 -12.94 10.85
C PRO A 200 18.35 -14.36 10.25
N GLY A 201 18.85 -14.41 9.02
CA GLY A 201 19.07 -15.66 8.31
C GLY A 201 17.81 -16.25 7.65
N VAL A 202 16.65 -15.62 7.76
CA VAL A 202 15.43 -16.00 7.03
C VAL A 202 15.32 -15.10 5.81
N GLY A 203 15.66 -15.64 4.65
CA GLY A 203 15.41 -15.03 3.34
C GLY A 203 14.19 -15.68 2.67
N PRO A 204 13.85 -15.29 1.43
CA PRO A 204 12.62 -15.73 0.76
C PRO A 204 12.37 -17.24 0.81
N LYS A 205 13.35 -18.05 0.45
CA LYS A 205 13.20 -19.51 0.46
C LYS A 205 12.91 -20.11 1.83
N ARG A 206 13.53 -19.57 2.89
CA ARG A 206 13.30 -20.05 4.26
C ARG A 206 11.98 -19.53 4.82
N ALA A 207 11.53 -18.34 4.43
CA ALA A 207 10.22 -17.83 4.77
C ALA A 207 9.13 -18.76 4.22
N VAL A 208 9.19 -19.09 2.92
CA VAL A 208 8.24 -20.04 2.31
C VAL A 208 8.27 -21.40 3.02
N GLN A 209 9.45 -21.96 3.29
CA GLN A 209 9.58 -23.24 4.02
C GLN A 209 8.97 -23.19 5.43
N LEU A 210 9.13 -22.07 6.14
CA LEU A 210 8.53 -21.88 7.47
C LEU A 210 6.99 -21.81 7.38
N MET A 211 6.47 -21.08 6.40
CA MET A 211 5.02 -21.00 6.17
C MET A 211 4.42 -22.34 5.73
N GLU A 212 5.08 -23.08 4.84
CA GLU A 212 4.66 -24.44 4.46
C GLU A 212 4.63 -25.42 5.65
N GLN A 213 5.55 -25.27 6.59
CA GLN A 213 5.68 -26.17 7.73
C GLN A 213 4.79 -25.81 8.90
N TYR A 214 4.60 -24.54 9.18
CA TYR A 214 3.97 -24.06 10.41
C TYR A 214 2.69 -23.25 10.16
N GLY A 215 2.47 -22.73 8.95
CA GLY A 215 1.34 -21.88 8.60
C GLY A 215 1.69 -20.39 8.64
N THR A 216 0.75 -19.57 9.10
CA THR A 216 0.87 -18.11 9.16
C THR A 216 1.93 -17.64 10.16
N VAL A 217 2.27 -16.37 10.11
CA VAL A 217 3.17 -15.75 11.10
C VAL A 217 2.68 -15.93 12.55
N PHE A 218 1.36 -15.99 12.76
CA PHE A 218 0.77 -16.24 14.07
C PHE A 218 0.95 -17.68 14.50
N ASP A 219 0.77 -18.65 13.59
CA ASP A 219 1.01 -20.06 13.86
C ASP A 219 2.49 -20.32 14.15
N ILE A 220 3.39 -19.64 13.45
CA ILE A 220 4.85 -19.70 13.70
C ILE A 220 5.17 -19.15 15.10
N TYR A 221 4.58 -18.00 15.47
CA TYR A 221 4.73 -17.40 16.79
C TYR A 221 4.24 -18.35 17.90
N ASP A 222 3.05 -18.90 17.76
CA ASP A 222 2.43 -19.81 18.74
C ASP A 222 3.20 -21.13 18.88
N ALA A 223 3.87 -21.58 17.80
CA ALA A 223 4.69 -22.79 17.81
C ALA A 223 6.07 -22.57 18.45
N CYS A 224 6.50 -21.32 18.71
CA CYS A 224 7.79 -21.04 19.32
C CYS A 224 7.85 -21.51 20.79
N PRO A 225 8.96 -22.11 21.24
CA PRO A 225 10.21 -22.30 20.50
C PRO A 225 10.16 -23.47 19.51
N LEU A 226 10.45 -23.18 18.23
CA LEU A 226 10.52 -24.18 17.17
C LEU A 226 11.68 -25.15 17.44
N GLU A 227 11.47 -26.42 17.15
CA GLU A 227 12.52 -27.44 17.26
C GLU A 227 13.46 -27.41 16.05
N GLY A 228 14.76 -27.43 16.30
CA GLY A 228 15.76 -27.53 15.23
C GLY A 228 17.12 -26.96 15.62
N LYS A 229 18.17 -27.52 15.00
CA LYS A 229 19.58 -27.13 15.25
C LYS A 229 20.10 -26.04 14.30
N TYR A 230 19.30 -25.65 13.30
CA TYR A 230 19.72 -24.65 12.33
C TYR A 230 19.68 -23.26 12.94
N LYS A 231 20.66 -22.42 12.63
CA LYS A 231 20.76 -21.05 13.15
C LYS A 231 19.52 -20.20 12.87
N TYR A 232 18.91 -20.34 11.68
CA TYR A 232 17.72 -19.57 11.34
C TYR A 232 16.51 -19.96 12.22
N ILE A 233 16.39 -21.24 12.65
CA ILE A 233 15.34 -21.65 13.61
C ILE A 233 15.57 -21.01 14.98
N GLN A 234 16.83 -20.98 15.44
CA GLN A 234 17.19 -20.28 16.68
C GLN A 234 16.87 -18.79 16.55
N SER A 235 17.19 -18.17 15.41
CA SER A 235 16.83 -16.76 15.15
C SER A 235 15.32 -16.51 15.15
N VAL A 236 14.49 -17.43 14.63
CA VAL A 236 13.02 -17.30 14.74
C VAL A 236 12.61 -17.31 16.21
N ASN A 237 13.11 -18.23 17.01
CA ASN A 237 12.78 -18.32 18.43
C ASN A 237 13.22 -17.08 19.22
N GLU A 238 14.39 -16.53 18.89
CA GLU A 238 14.94 -15.34 19.54
C GLU A 238 14.20 -14.05 19.16
N ASN A 239 13.54 -14.05 17.98
CA ASN A 239 12.86 -12.88 17.42
C ASN A 239 11.35 -13.10 17.26
N ALA A 240 10.74 -14.02 18.02
CA ALA A 240 9.32 -14.31 17.89
C ALA A 240 8.44 -13.07 18.13
N GLU A 241 8.70 -12.28 19.18
CA GLU A 241 7.97 -11.05 19.47
C GLU A 241 8.07 -10.00 18.35
N GLN A 242 9.22 -9.96 17.65
CA GLN A 242 9.39 -9.08 16.51
C GLN A 242 8.45 -9.42 15.35
N LEU A 243 8.06 -10.69 15.20
CA LEU A 243 7.09 -11.08 14.17
C LEU A 243 5.74 -10.38 14.36
N LEU A 244 5.26 -10.31 15.60
CA LEU A 244 4.01 -9.60 15.91
C LEU A 244 4.13 -8.09 15.70
N GLN A 245 5.25 -7.48 16.09
CA GLN A 245 5.53 -6.07 15.78
C GLN A 245 5.57 -5.84 14.26
N ASN A 246 6.16 -6.74 13.49
CA ASN A 246 6.21 -6.65 12.03
C ASN A 246 4.81 -6.75 11.40
N VAL A 247 3.90 -7.55 11.96
CA VAL A 247 2.48 -7.56 11.54
C VAL A 247 1.87 -6.17 11.73
N GLU A 248 2.02 -5.57 12.91
CA GLU A 248 1.47 -4.26 13.21
C GLU A 248 2.05 -3.14 12.32
N LEU A 249 3.32 -3.28 11.91
CA LEU A 249 3.97 -2.32 11.01
C LEU A 249 3.59 -2.49 9.55
N MET A 250 3.27 -3.71 9.09
CA MET A 250 3.18 -4.01 7.66
C MET A 250 1.81 -4.51 7.18
N ASP A 251 0.90 -4.96 8.08
CA ASP A 251 -0.44 -5.36 7.67
C ASP A 251 -1.33 -4.13 7.47
N LEU A 252 -1.40 -3.70 6.21
CA LEU A 252 -2.18 -2.53 5.82
C LEU A 252 -3.68 -2.72 6.09
N LEU A 253 -4.24 -3.89 5.81
CA LEU A 253 -5.68 -4.12 5.93
C LEU A 253 -6.16 -4.14 7.38
N THR A 254 -5.38 -4.69 8.29
CA THR A 254 -5.74 -4.76 9.70
C THR A 254 -5.63 -3.39 10.36
N TYR A 255 -4.56 -2.65 10.10
CA TYR A 255 -4.20 -1.44 10.87
C TYR A 255 -4.44 -0.11 10.15
N CYS A 256 -5.02 -0.10 8.93
CA CYS A 256 -5.27 1.16 8.20
C CYS A 256 -6.19 2.13 8.96
N GLU A 257 -7.17 1.62 9.71
CA GLU A 257 -8.09 2.46 10.48
C GLU A 257 -7.37 3.19 11.61
N ASP A 258 -6.47 2.49 12.33
CA ASP A 258 -5.64 3.07 13.38
C ASP A 258 -4.64 4.08 12.81
N ALA A 259 -4.01 3.74 11.66
CA ALA A 259 -3.04 4.61 10.98
C ALA A 259 -3.68 5.89 10.44
N ILE A 260 -4.91 5.81 9.91
CA ILE A 260 -5.65 6.96 9.38
C ILE A 260 -6.26 7.80 10.50
N GLY A 261 -6.81 7.16 11.53
CA GLY A 261 -7.58 7.79 12.59
C GLY A 261 -9.01 8.16 12.18
N GLU A 262 -9.89 8.23 13.17
CA GLU A 262 -11.34 8.38 12.98
C GLU A 262 -11.74 9.63 12.16
N ASP A 263 -11.10 10.76 12.41
CA ASP A 263 -11.47 12.02 11.75
C ASP A 263 -11.13 12.02 10.25
N ASN A 264 -9.97 11.47 9.87
CA ASN A 264 -9.57 11.34 8.47
C ASN A 264 -10.44 10.29 7.76
N GLY A 265 -10.78 9.17 8.41
CA GLY A 265 -11.72 8.19 7.90
C GLY A 265 -13.07 8.82 7.55
N LYS A 266 -13.65 9.61 8.46
CA LYS A 266 -14.88 10.36 8.20
C LYS A 266 -14.79 11.33 7.03
N VAL A 267 -13.61 11.89 6.75
CA VAL A 267 -13.39 12.75 5.57
C VAL A 267 -13.45 11.92 4.29
N ILE A 268 -12.81 10.75 4.28
CA ILE A 268 -12.85 9.82 3.13
C ILE A 268 -14.29 9.41 2.86
N ASP A 269 -15.00 8.91 3.88
CA ASP A 269 -16.38 8.40 3.77
C ASP A 269 -17.33 9.49 3.23
N ARG A 270 -17.28 10.70 3.79
CA ARG A 270 -18.11 11.81 3.34
C ARG A 270 -17.80 12.23 1.91
N THR A 271 -16.52 12.23 1.52
CA THR A 271 -16.12 12.63 0.18
C THR A 271 -16.58 11.62 -0.86
N LEU A 272 -16.38 10.34 -0.59
CA LEU A 272 -16.78 9.27 -1.51
C LEU A 272 -18.30 9.06 -1.49
N GLY A 273 -18.96 9.23 -0.35
CA GLY A 273 -20.43 9.20 -0.24
C GLY A 273 -21.13 10.29 -1.06
N ARG A 274 -20.54 11.50 -1.21
CA ARG A 274 -21.07 12.54 -2.10
C ARG A 274 -21.01 12.12 -3.57
N ILE A 275 -19.94 11.45 -3.99
CA ILE A 275 -19.78 10.95 -5.36
C ILE A 275 -20.89 9.96 -5.73
N LEU A 276 -21.39 9.19 -4.75
CA LEU A 276 -22.54 8.29 -4.95
C LEU A 276 -23.82 9.06 -5.18
N ASN A 277 -24.07 10.08 -4.33
CA ASN A 277 -25.31 10.85 -4.38
C ASN A 277 -25.41 11.78 -5.63
N ASP A 278 -24.26 12.20 -6.18
CA ASP A 278 -24.23 13.06 -7.38
C ASP A 278 -24.41 12.26 -8.70
N ARG A 279 -24.54 10.93 -8.63
CA ARG A 279 -24.75 10.03 -9.79
C ARG A 279 -26.19 9.56 -9.96
N ASP A 280 -27.02 9.73 -8.92
CA ASP A 280 -28.47 9.47 -8.97
C ASP A 280 -29.24 10.72 -9.42
#